data_d87a494292bb1e40922ac7904b58dbc3
#
_entry.id   d87a494292bb1e40922ac7904b58dbc3
#
_cell.length_a   1.000
_cell.length_b   1.000
_cell.length_c   1.000
_cell.angle_alpha   90.00
_cell.angle_beta   90.00
_cell.angle_gamma   90.00
#
_symmetry.space_group_name_H-M   'P 1'
#
loop_
_entity.id
_entity.type
_entity.pdbx_description
1 polymer ?
#
loop_
_entity_poly.entity_id
_entity_poly.type
_entity_poly.pdbx_seq_one_letter_code
_entity_poly.pdbx_strand_id
1 'polypeptide(L)'
;VGLPLRFGEPDTMIEMVQKMAYREGFGNELAEGSYRFADKYGHPELAVTTRKQEFPGYDPRGSQGMGLLYATSNKGASHMEGDVAYEEVFGVPVKEDPHSTDGKAELVARFQNAFTLIDASGLCVFLAVRYVFSADRMIWPVRLSQLMEYSTGIAYTPEEVLEAADRVYTLERMFLLKAGSTEDTLP
;
A
#
# COMPACT_ATOMS: atom_id res chain seq x y z
N VAL A 1 -19.58 -25.16 10.35
CA VAL A 1 -19.68 -24.52 9.02
C VAL A 1 -20.18 -25.53 7.99
N GLY A 2 -19.94 -26.84 8.22
CA GLY A 2 -20.41 -27.93 7.35
C GLY A 2 -19.63 -28.06 6.01
N LEU A 3 -18.63 -27.24 5.79
CA LEU A 3 -17.77 -27.24 4.60
C LEU A 3 -16.32 -27.58 4.98
N PRO A 4 -15.59 -28.31 4.15
CA PRO A 4 -14.18 -28.62 4.37
C PRO A 4 -13.33 -27.38 4.04
N LEU A 5 -13.06 -26.52 5.02
CA LEU A 5 -12.19 -25.36 4.88
C LEU A 5 -10.71 -25.79 4.83
N ARG A 6 -10.27 -26.27 3.67
CA ARG A 6 -8.87 -26.68 3.43
C ARG A 6 -8.25 -25.85 2.32
N PHE A 7 -6.96 -25.63 2.39
CA PHE A 7 -6.20 -25.04 1.30
C PHE A 7 -6.32 -25.90 0.04
N GLY A 8 -6.59 -25.25 -1.11
CA GLY A 8 -6.70 -25.94 -2.39
C GLY A 8 -8.07 -26.52 -2.73
N GLU A 9 -9.10 -26.23 -1.94
CA GLU A 9 -10.49 -26.66 -2.21
C GLU A 9 -11.27 -25.53 -2.92
N PRO A 10 -11.26 -25.46 -4.27
CA PRO A 10 -11.82 -24.33 -5.00
C PRO A 10 -13.33 -24.19 -4.83
N ASP A 11 -14.07 -25.30 -4.77
CA ASP A 11 -15.52 -25.27 -4.65
C ASP A 11 -15.95 -24.67 -3.29
N THR A 12 -15.22 -25.02 -2.23
CA THR A 12 -15.43 -24.42 -0.91
C THR A 12 -15.11 -22.91 -0.90
N MET A 13 -14.06 -22.50 -1.58
CA MET A 13 -13.71 -21.08 -1.69
C MET A 13 -14.80 -20.30 -2.43
N ILE A 14 -15.29 -20.82 -3.55
CA ILE A 14 -16.38 -20.20 -4.34
C ILE A 14 -17.65 -20.07 -3.48
N GLU A 15 -18.04 -21.13 -2.79
CA GLU A 15 -19.21 -21.10 -1.91
C GLU A 15 -19.05 -20.09 -0.78
N MET A 16 -17.86 -20.03 -0.16
CA MET A 16 -17.60 -19.06 0.91
C MET A 16 -17.61 -17.61 0.41
N VAL A 17 -17.06 -17.34 -0.78
CA VAL A 17 -17.16 -16.01 -1.40
C VAL A 17 -18.61 -15.59 -1.63
N GLN A 18 -19.46 -16.49 -2.12
CA GLN A 18 -20.88 -16.23 -2.27
C GLN A 18 -21.55 -15.94 -0.92
N LYS A 19 -21.29 -16.78 0.09
CA LYS A 19 -21.84 -16.57 1.45
C LYS A 19 -21.36 -15.24 2.06
N MET A 20 -20.13 -14.83 1.83
CA MET A 20 -19.61 -13.52 2.28
C MET A 20 -20.33 -12.38 1.55
N ALA A 21 -20.48 -12.49 0.24
CA ALA A 21 -21.14 -11.47 -0.59
C ALA A 21 -22.62 -11.25 -0.19
N TYR A 22 -23.33 -12.34 0.08
CA TYR A 22 -24.74 -12.29 0.48
C TYR A 22 -24.94 -12.26 2.01
N ARG A 23 -23.87 -12.27 2.78
CA ARG A 23 -23.89 -12.26 4.25
C ARG A 23 -24.68 -13.41 4.86
N GLU A 24 -24.50 -14.62 4.35
CA GLU A 24 -25.22 -15.80 4.77
C GLU A 24 -24.44 -16.64 5.80
N GLY A 25 -25.05 -16.92 6.96
CA GLY A 25 -24.48 -17.78 7.99
C GLY A 25 -23.07 -17.36 8.41
N PHE A 26 -22.10 -18.29 8.34
CA PHE A 26 -20.71 -18.01 8.67
C PHE A 26 -20.04 -16.99 7.72
N GLY A 27 -20.52 -16.89 6.49
CA GLY A 27 -20.06 -15.89 5.54
C GLY A 27 -20.31 -14.45 6.02
N ASN A 28 -21.38 -14.20 6.78
CA ASN A 28 -21.62 -12.89 7.37
C ASN A 28 -20.54 -12.49 8.40
N GLU A 29 -20.00 -13.45 9.14
CA GLU A 29 -18.92 -13.18 10.09
C GLU A 29 -17.60 -12.89 9.37
N LEU A 30 -17.27 -13.69 8.36
CA LEU A 30 -16.06 -13.50 7.56
C LEU A 30 -16.08 -12.19 6.76
N ALA A 31 -17.25 -11.72 6.35
CA ALA A 31 -17.42 -10.46 5.61
C ALA A 31 -17.05 -9.21 6.44
N GLU A 32 -16.84 -9.35 7.76
CA GLU A 32 -16.36 -8.25 8.62
C GLU A 32 -14.85 -8.02 8.51
N GLY A 33 -14.11 -8.92 7.87
CA GLY A 33 -12.66 -8.91 7.76
C GLY A 33 -11.96 -9.59 8.93
N SER A 34 -10.66 -9.90 8.74
CA SER A 34 -9.90 -10.74 9.67
C SER A 34 -9.77 -10.13 11.07
N TYR A 35 -9.54 -8.82 11.16
CA TYR A 35 -9.40 -8.16 12.45
C TYR A 35 -10.68 -8.26 13.30
N ARG A 36 -11.84 -7.85 12.74
CA ARG A 36 -13.11 -7.89 13.48
C ARG A 36 -13.55 -9.31 13.79
N PHE A 37 -13.25 -10.24 12.89
CA PHE A 37 -13.48 -11.66 13.11
C PHE A 37 -12.66 -12.18 14.29
N ALA A 38 -11.35 -11.92 14.32
CA ALA A 38 -10.46 -12.33 15.40
C ALA A 38 -10.83 -11.67 16.74
N ASP A 39 -11.11 -10.38 16.72
CA ASP A 39 -11.55 -9.60 17.89
C ASP A 39 -12.83 -10.15 18.51
N LYS A 40 -13.81 -10.52 17.68
CA LYS A 40 -15.06 -11.16 18.12
C LYS A 40 -14.82 -12.44 18.92
N TYR A 41 -13.77 -13.20 18.58
CA TYR A 41 -13.40 -14.43 19.26
C TYR A 41 -12.34 -14.23 20.38
N GLY A 42 -11.98 -12.99 20.68
CA GLY A 42 -11.06 -12.63 21.75
C GLY A 42 -9.58 -12.81 21.41
N HIS A 43 -9.26 -12.89 20.10
CA HIS A 43 -7.90 -13.12 19.62
C HIS A 43 -7.49 -12.14 18.50
N PRO A 44 -7.60 -10.81 18.73
CA PRO A 44 -7.26 -9.82 17.70
C PRO A 44 -5.80 -9.91 17.24
N GLU A 45 -4.90 -10.43 18.08
CA GLU A 45 -3.48 -10.64 17.77
C GLU A 45 -3.23 -11.69 16.67
N LEU A 46 -4.22 -12.52 16.34
CA LEU A 46 -4.12 -13.47 15.23
C LEU A 46 -4.38 -12.84 13.86
N ALA A 47 -4.94 -11.64 13.85
CA ALA A 47 -5.18 -10.91 12.61
C ALA A 47 -3.92 -10.15 12.20
N VAL A 48 -3.25 -10.62 11.15
CA VAL A 48 -2.06 -9.96 10.59
C VAL A 48 -2.49 -8.73 9.80
N THR A 49 -2.54 -7.57 10.47
CA THR A 49 -3.09 -6.33 9.92
C THR A 49 -2.27 -5.12 10.37
N THR A 50 -2.28 -4.06 9.56
CA THR A 50 -1.89 -2.72 10.01
C THR A 50 -3.10 -1.81 9.93
N ARG A 51 -3.42 -1.10 11.01
CA ARG A 51 -4.64 -0.28 11.13
C ARG A 51 -5.91 -1.04 10.75
N LYS A 52 -5.98 -2.32 11.14
CA LYS A 52 -7.11 -3.24 10.89
C LYS A 52 -7.33 -3.58 9.41
N GLN A 53 -6.38 -3.29 8.55
CA GLN A 53 -6.36 -3.71 7.15
C GLN A 53 -5.39 -4.87 6.98
N GLU A 54 -5.83 -5.93 6.33
CA GLU A 54 -5.04 -7.12 6.01
C GLU A 54 -3.90 -6.79 5.07
N PHE A 55 -2.75 -7.47 5.24
CA PHE A 55 -1.64 -7.37 4.32
C PHE A 55 -1.98 -7.99 2.96
N PRO A 56 -1.49 -7.36 1.86
CA PRO A 56 -1.42 -8.03 0.58
C PRO A 56 -0.39 -9.17 0.62
N GLY A 57 -0.24 -9.92 -0.48
CA GLY A 57 0.66 -11.06 -0.56
C GLY A 57 2.15 -10.77 -0.43
N TYR A 58 2.55 -9.53 -0.17
CA TYR A 58 3.94 -9.13 0.10
C TYR A 58 4.22 -9.15 1.59
N ASP A 59 4.80 -10.25 2.07
CA ASP A 59 5.08 -10.44 3.48
C ASP A 59 6.22 -9.52 3.96
N PRO A 60 6.01 -8.66 4.98
CA PRO A 60 7.02 -7.72 5.47
C PRO A 60 8.23 -8.42 6.09
N ARG A 61 8.14 -9.69 6.48
CA ARG A 61 9.28 -10.48 6.97
C ARG A 61 10.26 -10.81 5.86
N GLY A 62 9.81 -10.83 4.60
CA GLY A 62 10.63 -11.05 3.42
C GLY A 62 11.11 -9.79 2.73
N SER A 63 10.68 -8.61 3.20
CA SER A 63 10.94 -7.31 2.57
C SER A 63 10.82 -6.20 3.62
N GLN A 64 11.96 -5.76 4.16
CA GLN A 64 12.01 -4.77 5.24
C GLN A 64 11.42 -3.41 4.83
N GLY A 65 11.64 -3.01 3.60
CA GLY A 65 11.05 -1.79 3.04
C GLY A 65 9.53 -1.87 2.96
N MET A 66 8.96 -3.04 2.59
CA MET A 66 7.51 -3.24 2.64
C MET A 66 6.98 -3.17 4.06
N GLY A 67 7.71 -3.72 5.04
CA GLY A 67 7.37 -3.58 6.45
C GLY A 67 7.28 -2.12 6.89
N LEU A 68 8.30 -1.33 6.58
CA LEU A 68 8.32 0.10 6.88
C LEU A 68 7.19 0.85 6.15
N LEU A 69 6.95 0.50 4.87
CA LEU A 69 5.85 1.07 4.09
C LEU A 69 4.50 0.84 4.78
N TYR A 70 4.19 -0.39 5.18
CA TYR A 70 2.92 -0.71 5.85
C TYR A 70 2.77 0.02 7.19
N ALA A 71 3.83 0.07 7.99
CA ALA A 71 3.81 0.75 9.28
C ALA A 71 3.51 2.24 9.13
N THR A 72 4.11 2.90 8.13
CA THR A 72 4.02 4.35 7.93
C THR A 72 2.91 4.79 6.96
N SER A 73 2.31 3.85 6.23
CA SER A 73 1.23 4.13 5.26
C SER A 73 0.06 4.87 5.89
N ASN A 74 -0.47 5.85 5.18
CA ASN A 74 -1.65 6.60 5.59
C ASN A 74 -2.94 5.78 5.52
N LYS A 75 -2.98 4.71 4.72
CA LYS A 75 -4.15 3.82 4.56
C LYS A 75 -4.10 2.57 5.44
N GLY A 76 -2.92 2.16 5.90
CA GLY A 76 -2.70 0.88 6.56
C GLY A 76 -1.92 -0.09 5.69
N ALA A 77 -2.17 -1.40 5.76
CA ALA A 77 -1.40 -2.43 5.05
C ALA A 77 -1.67 -2.41 3.53
N SER A 78 -1.29 -1.34 2.85
CA SER A 78 -1.50 -1.18 1.40
C SER A 78 -0.19 -1.05 0.65
N HIS A 79 0.10 -1.99 -0.28
CA HIS A 79 1.23 -1.85 -1.20
C HIS A 79 1.03 -0.71 -2.22
N MET A 80 -0.20 -0.25 -2.40
CA MET A 80 -0.53 0.87 -3.29
C MET A 80 -0.17 2.25 -2.73
N GLU A 81 0.50 2.29 -1.58
CA GLU A 81 1.08 3.50 -1.00
C GLU A 81 2.58 3.64 -1.30
N GLY A 82 3.17 2.74 -2.13
CA GLY A 82 4.57 2.86 -2.47
C GLY A 82 5.32 1.61 -2.90
N ASP A 83 4.75 0.51 -3.11
CA ASP A 83 5.25 -0.81 -3.61
C ASP A 83 6.77 -0.98 -3.81
N VAL A 84 7.54 -0.91 -2.72
CA VAL A 84 9.02 -1.07 -2.75
C VAL A 84 9.47 -2.49 -3.10
N ALA A 85 8.53 -3.45 -3.18
CA ALA A 85 8.83 -4.81 -3.61
C ALA A 85 9.44 -4.85 -5.03
N TYR A 86 9.20 -3.82 -5.84
CA TYR A 86 9.86 -3.73 -7.15
C TYR A 86 11.38 -3.68 -7.05
N GLU A 87 11.94 -2.90 -6.13
CA GLU A 87 13.40 -2.86 -5.92
C GLU A 87 13.89 -3.99 -5.02
N GLU A 88 13.16 -4.35 -3.96
CA GLU A 88 13.60 -5.37 -3.01
C GLU A 88 13.43 -6.80 -3.53
N VAL A 89 12.28 -7.11 -4.14
CA VAL A 89 11.96 -8.49 -4.57
C VAL A 89 12.34 -8.69 -6.04
N PHE A 90 11.87 -7.80 -6.92
CA PHE A 90 12.07 -7.96 -8.36
C PHE A 90 13.39 -7.35 -8.87
N GLY A 91 14.04 -6.46 -8.10
CA GLY A 91 15.30 -5.83 -8.46
C GLY A 91 15.18 -4.82 -9.61
N VAL A 92 14.07 -4.11 -9.70
CA VAL A 92 13.77 -3.17 -10.79
C VAL A 92 13.35 -1.80 -10.20
N PRO A 93 13.96 -0.71 -10.63
CA PRO A 93 15.08 -0.56 -11.56
C PRO A 93 16.44 -0.92 -10.97
N VAL A 94 16.57 -0.92 -9.66
CA VAL A 94 17.79 -1.22 -8.91
C VAL A 94 17.48 -2.31 -7.91
N LYS A 95 18.42 -3.25 -7.75
CA LYS A 95 18.27 -4.30 -6.74
C LYS A 95 18.67 -3.75 -5.37
N GLU A 96 17.71 -3.78 -4.45
CA GLU A 96 17.95 -3.51 -3.03
C GLU A 96 17.95 -4.82 -2.23
N ASP A 97 18.69 -4.86 -1.12
CA ASP A 97 18.67 -6.01 -0.22
C ASP A 97 17.37 -5.99 0.61
N PRO A 98 16.47 -6.97 0.45
CA PRO A 98 15.19 -6.99 1.16
C PRO A 98 15.33 -7.18 2.68
N HIS A 99 16.47 -7.65 3.16
CA HIS A 99 16.72 -7.94 4.58
C HIS A 99 17.57 -6.87 5.29
N SER A 100 18.15 -5.91 4.55
CA SER A 100 18.85 -4.76 5.14
C SER A 100 17.85 -3.71 5.60
N THR A 101 18.19 -2.99 6.66
CA THR A 101 17.50 -1.77 7.10
C THR A 101 18.15 -0.49 6.55
N ASP A 102 19.35 -0.60 5.96
CA ASP A 102 20.09 0.54 5.46
C ASP A 102 19.40 1.17 4.25
N GLY A 103 19.24 2.49 4.27
CA GLY A 103 18.61 3.26 3.19
C GLY A 103 17.10 3.06 3.01
N LYS A 104 16.43 2.27 3.89
CA LYS A 104 15.02 1.97 3.72
C LYS A 104 14.09 3.16 3.96
N ALA A 105 14.48 4.09 4.81
CA ALA A 105 13.68 5.30 5.04
C ALA A 105 13.57 6.14 3.77
N GLU A 106 14.69 6.37 3.10
CA GLU A 106 14.75 7.12 1.84
C GLU A 106 14.06 6.38 0.70
N LEU A 107 14.24 5.05 0.63
CA LEU A 107 13.59 4.20 -0.35
C LEU A 107 12.06 4.31 -0.22
N VAL A 108 11.53 4.10 0.97
CA VAL A 108 10.08 4.12 1.25
C VAL A 108 9.52 5.52 1.00
N ALA A 109 10.15 6.58 1.51
CA ALA A 109 9.69 7.95 1.30
C ALA A 109 9.62 8.31 -0.19
N ARG A 110 10.61 7.91 -0.98
CA ARG A 110 10.62 8.11 -2.44
C ARG A 110 9.44 7.42 -3.12
N PHE A 111 9.14 6.19 -2.76
CA PHE A 111 8.01 5.46 -3.33
C PHE A 111 6.66 6.03 -2.85
N GLN A 112 6.54 6.38 -1.58
CA GLN A 112 5.34 7.03 -1.04
C GLN A 112 5.05 8.33 -1.79
N ASN A 113 6.05 9.18 -1.98
CA ASN A 113 5.90 10.42 -2.74
C ASN A 113 5.52 10.17 -4.20
N ALA A 114 6.12 9.19 -4.86
CA ALA A 114 5.79 8.86 -6.25
C ALA A 114 4.34 8.38 -6.39
N PHE A 115 3.86 7.50 -5.52
CA PHE A 115 2.49 7.00 -5.55
C PHE A 115 1.48 8.09 -5.16
N THR A 116 1.80 8.92 -4.18
CA THR A 116 0.97 10.09 -3.82
C THR A 116 0.77 11.03 -5.01
N LEU A 117 1.81 11.29 -5.79
CA LEU A 117 1.70 12.12 -7.00
C LEU A 117 0.83 11.48 -8.07
N ILE A 118 0.94 10.16 -8.25
CA ILE A 118 0.10 9.42 -9.18
C ILE A 118 -1.37 9.59 -8.79
N ASP A 119 -1.69 9.36 -7.52
CA ASP A 119 -3.04 9.46 -7.00
C ASP A 119 -3.58 10.89 -7.09
N ALA A 120 -2.79 11.89 -6.67
CA ALA A 120 -3.17 13.30 -6.71
C ALA A 120 -3.38 13.82 -8.14
N SER A 121 -2.66 13.29 -9.12
CA SER A 121 -2.81 13.65 -10.55
C SER A 121 -3.99 12.96 -11.23
N GLY A 122 -4.67 12.02 -10.56
CA GLY A 122 -5.76 11.23 -11.15
C GLY A 122 -5.29 10.18 -12.16
N LEU A 123 -4.00 9.88 -12.22
CA LEU A 123 -3.46 8.87 -13.12
C LEU A 123 -3.62 7.46 -12.54
N CYS A 124 -3.77 6.50 -13.44
CA CYS A 124 -3.71 5.08 -13.04
C CYS A 124 -2.26 4.68 -12.75
N VAL A 125 -2.03 4.05 -11.59
CA VAL A 125 -0.71 3.58 -11.19
C VAL A 125 -0.10 2.63 -12.23
N PHE A 126 -0.87 1.75 -12.85
CA PHE A 126 -0.37 0.84 -13.87
C PHE A 126 0.09 1.54 -15.15
N LEU A 127 -0.43 2.72 -15.45
CA LEU A 127 0.09 3.56 -16.52
C LEU A 127 1.41 4.22 -16.11
N ALA A 128 1.47 4.71 -14.88
CA ALA A 128 2.59 5.49 -14.36
C ALA A 128 3.79 4.61 -13.95
N VAL A 129 3.54 3.37 -13.53
CA VAL A 129 4.52 2.43 -12.99
C VAL A 129 5.76 2.26 -13.87
N ARG A 130 5.57 2.25 -15.19
CA ARG A 130 6.67 2.17 -16.16
C ARG A 130 7.69 3.31 -16.01
N TYR A 131 7.23 4.49 -15.63
CA TYR A 131 8.10 5.66 -15.44
C TYR A 131 8.69 5.73 -14.04
N VAL A 132 7.90 5.36 -13.03
CA VAL A 132 8.34 5.30 -11.62
C VAL A 132 9.47 4.29 -11.45
N PHE A 133 9.39 3.15 -12.11
CA PHE A 133 10.39 2.08 -12.06
C PHE A 133 11.41 2.14 -13.20
N SER A 134 11.55 3.29 -13.83
CA SER A 134 12.64 3.55 -14.78
C SER A 134 13.97 3.65 -14.02
N ALA A 135 15.05 3.16 -14.65
CA ALA A 135 16.42 3.33 -14.14
C ALA A 135 16.79 4.81 -13.94
N ASP A 136 16.24 5.70 -14.76
CA ASP A 136 16.29 7.14 -14.52
C ASP A 136 15.10 7.57 -13.66
N ARG A 137 15.35 7.68 -12.36
CA ARG A 137 14.35 8.07 -11.35
C ARG A 137 13.77 9.47 -11.56
N MET A 138 14.42 10.30 -12.36
CA MET A 138 13.95 11.66 -12.68
C MET A 138 12.98 11.72 -13.85
N ILE A 139 12.80 10.63 -14.61
CA ILE A 139 11.85 10.62 -15.72
C ILE A 139 10.43 10.91 -15.22
N TRP A 140 10.04 10.31 -14.10
CA TRP A 140 8.69 10.44 -13.57
C TRP A 140 8.32 11.89 -13.20
N PRO A 141 9.05 12.59 -12.30
CA PRO A 141 8.71 13.96 -11.94
C PRO A 141 8.79 14.93 -13.13
N VAL A 142 9.75 14.75 -14.05
CA VAL A 142 9.86 15.54 -15.28
C VAL A 142 8.65 15.36 -16.19
N ARG A 143 8.21 14.11 -16.42
CA ARG A 143 7.03 13.85 -17.25
C ARG A 143 5.75 14.36 -16.63
N LEU A 144 5.62 14.22 -15.31
CA LEU A 144 4.45 14.71 -14.62
C LEU A 144 4.36 16.23 -14.65
N SER A 145 5.48 16.95 -14.43
CA SER A 145 5.50 18.42 -14.53
C SER A 145 5.06 18.89 -15.90
N GLN A 146 5.53 18.25 -16.99
CA GLN A 146 5.09 18.54 -18.36
C GLN A 146 3.59 18.28 -18.57
N LEU A 147 3.07 17.15 -18.06
CA LEU A 147 1.64 16.84 -18.15
C LEU A 147 0.78 17.86 -17.40
N MET A 148 1.22 18.28 -16.22
CA MET A 148 0.55 19.33 -15.45
C MET A 148 0.55 20.66 -16.19
N GLU A 149 1.66 21.08 -16.77
CA GLU A 149 1.75 22.29 -17.57
C GLU A 149 0.78 22.25 -18.76
N TYR A 150 0.77 21.16 -19.53
CA TYR A 150 -0.12 21.01 -20.67
C TYR A 150 -1.61 20.98 -20.29
N SER A 151 -1.94 20.45 -19.12
CA SER A 151 -3.34 20.32 -18.68
C SER A 151 -3.87 21.56 -17.96
N THR A 152 -3.02 22.29 -17.25
CA THR A 152 -3.43 23.42 -16.39
C THR A 152 -2.97 24.78 -16.90
N GLY A 153 -1.99 24.81 -17.80
CA GLY A 153 -1.33 26.06 -18.24
C GLY A 153 -0.33 26.60 -17.20
N ILE A 154 -0.08 25.89 -16.10
CA ILE A 154 0.84 26.29 -15.04
C ILE A 154 2.11 25.45 -15.14
N ALA A 155 3.26 26.10 -15.34
CA ALA A 155 4.53 25.43 -15.36
C ALA A 155 4.99 25.08 -13.92
N TYR A 156 5.41 23.85 -13.74
CA TYR A 156 6.03 23.34 -12.50
C TYR A 156 7.41 22.77 -12.83
N THR A 157 8.38 22.99 -11.98
CA THR A 157 9.63 22.24 -12.03
C THR A 157 9.42 20.83 -11.47
N PRO A 158 10.29 19.85 -11.83
CA PRO A 158 10.23 18.53 -11.23
C PRO A 158 10.37 18.54 -9.70
N GLU A 159 11.17 19.46 -9.17
CA GLU A 159 11.39 19.65 -7.73
C GLU A 159 10.11 20.14 -7.04
N GLU A 160 9.41 21.11 -7.61
CA GLU A 160 8.12 21.61 -7.09
C GLU A 160 7.05 20.51 -7.09
N VAL A 161 7.07 19.63 -8.07
CA VAL A 161 6.17 18.46 -8.13
C VAL A 161 6.48 17.47 -7.00
N LEU A 162 7.75 17.21 -6.73
CA LEU A 162 8.17 16.35 -5.61
C LEU A 162 7.83 16.96 -4.25
N GLU A 163 8.04 18.26 -4.08
CA GLU A 163 7.61 18.98 -2.87
C GLU A 163 6.10 18.94 -2.67
N ALA A 164 5.34 19.01 -3.76
CA ALA A 164 3.87 18.86 -3.69
C ALA A 164 3.47 17.48 -3.18
N ALA A 165 4.15 16.40 -3.61
CA ALA A 165 3.92 15.06 -3.12
C ALA A 165 4.13 14.97 -1.61
N ASP A 166 5.27 15.46 -1.15
CA ASP A 166 5.63 15.45 0.27
C ASP A 166 4.59 16.21 1.11
N ARG A 167 4.13 17.36 0.63
CA ARG A 167 3.05 18.13 1.29
C ARG A 167 1.73 17.37 1.34
N VAL A 168 1.34 16.70 0.24
CA VAL A 168 0.09 15.92 0.21
C VAL A 168 0.18 14.76 1.20
N TYR A 169 1.26 13.98 1.16
CA TYR A 169 1.48 12.87 2.08
C TYR A 169 1.47 13.32 3.55
N THR A 170 2.17 14.42 3.85
CA THR A 170 2.22 15.02 5.18
C THR A 170 0.83 15.53 5.63
N LEU A 171 0.05 16.13 4.74
CA LEU A 171 -1.30 16.61 5.04
C LEU A 171 -2.24 15.46 5.39
N GLU A 172 -2.20 14.36 4.64
CA GLU A 172 -2.94 13.14 4.94
C GLU A 172 -2.53 12.59 6.32
N ARG A 173 -1.24 12.55 6.61
CA ARG A 173 -0.72 12.12 7.90
C ARG A 173 -1.23 13.00 9.04
N MET A 174 -1.20 14.32 8.89
CA MET A 174 -1.73 15.27 9.88
C MET A 174 -3.23 15.07 10.09
N PHE A 175 -3.98 14.78 9.03
CA PHE A 175 -5.41 14.45 9.14
C PHE A 175 -5.62 13.20 10.00
N LEU A 176 -4.87 12.14 9.77
CA LEU A 176 -4.95 10.90 10.55
C LEU A 176 -4.59 11.12 12.02
N LEU A 177 -3.54 11.88 12.31
CA LEU A 177 -3.17 12.23 13.69
C LEU A 177 -4.29 12.97 14.41
N LYS A 178 -4.94 13.93 13.73
CA LYS A 178 -6.10 14.64 14.28
C LYS A 178 -7.32 13.73 14.46
N ALA A 179 -7.45 12.69 13.61
CA ALA A 179 -8.51 11.70 13.73
C ALA A 179 -8.22 10.64 14.83
N GLY A 180 -7.07 10.72 15.51
CA GLY A 180 -6.69 9.83 16.61
C GLY A 180 -5.86 8.62 16.21
N SER A 181 -5.41 8.52 14.96
CA SER A 181 -4.47 7.48 14.51
C SER A 181 -3.03 7.93 14.80
N THR A 182 -2.48 7.54 15.94
CA THR A 182 -1.20 8.08 16.46
C THR A 182 -0.04 7.10 16.37
N GLU A 183 -0.27 5.84 16.02
CA GLU A 183 0.74 4.79 16.06
C GLU A 183 1.09 4.28 14.66
N ASP A 184 2.40 4.13 14.43
CA ASP A 184 2.96 3.42 13.30
C ASP A 184 3.36 2.03 13.78
N THR A 185 2.50 1.05 13.53
CA THR A 185 2.66 -0.31 14.05
C THR A 185 2.66 -1.35 12.97
N LEU A 186 3.47 -2.39 13.18
CA LEU A 186 3.34 -3.71 12.54
C LEU A 186 2.80 -4.70 13.57
N PRO A 187 2.13 -5.77 13.16
CA PRO A 187 1.68 -6.84 14.04
C PRO A 187 2.84 -7.63 14.61
#